data_347486d9f0f32dc9dfe218f183eae840
#
_entry.id   347486d9f0f32dc9dfe218f183eae840
#
_cell.length_a   1.000
_cell.length_b   1.000
_cell.length_c   1.000
_cell.angle_alpha   90.00
_cell.angle_beta   90.00
_cell.angle_gamma   90.00
#
_symmetry.space_group_name_H-M   'P 1'
#
loop_
_entity.id
_entity.type
_entity.pdbx_description
1 polymer ?
#
loop_
_entity_poly.entity_id
_entity_poly.type
_entity_poly.pdbx_seq_one_letter_code
_entity_poly.pdbx_strand_id
1 'polypeptide(L)'
;GATSDGYDMVQPSGEGAARCMLMATKDIEKVDYINAHGTSTPVGDKAELKAIKEVFKNEIPFISSTKSLSGHSLGAAGVHESIYTLLMMNNNFLSESANIEELDEDANGMNILTSRIDEQINTAMSNSFGFGGTNASLVFRRYES
;
A
#
# COMPACT_ATOMS: atom_id res chain seq x y z
N GLY A 1 -4.30 11.60 1.22
CA GLY A 1 -5.30 11.63 0.14
C GLY A 1 -6.54 10.84 0.51
N ALA A 2 -7.67 11.23 -0.02
CA ALA A 2 -8.92 10.49 0.10
C ALA A 2 -9.77 10.70 -1.14
N THR A 3 -10.42 9.63 -1.62
CA THR A 3 -11.35 9.66 -2.76
C THR A 3 -12.55 8.75 -2.50
N SER A 4 -13.57 8.87 -3.32
CA SER A 4 -14.73 7.97 -3.30
C SER A 4 -15.07 7.53 -4.71
N ASP A 5 -15.25 6.22 -4.91
CA ASP A 5 -15.59 5.58 -6.19
C ASP A 5 -17.06 5.13 -6.18
N GLY A 6 -17.98 6.06 -5.92
CA GLY A 6 -19.39 5.78 -5.67
C GLY A 6 -20.13 4.93 -6.71
N TYR A 7 -19.60 4.80 -7.93
CA TYR A 7 -20.18 3.95 -8.99
C TYR A 7 -19.62 2.53 -9.00
N ASP A 8 -18.40 2.31 -8.45
CA ASP A 8 -17.68 1.02 -8.52
C ASP A 8 -17.54 0.39 -7.13
N MET A 9 -18.62 0.35 -6.37
CA MET A 9 -18.61 -0.13 -4.97
C MET A 9 -18.11 -1.56 -4.80
N VAL A 10 -18.19 -2.41 -5.83
CA VAL A 10 -17.90 -3.86 -5.79
C VAL A 10 -16.81 -4.29 -6.78
N GLN A 11 -16.48 -3.45 -7.76
CA GLN A 11 -15.41 -3.68 -8.75
C GLN A 11 -14.54 -2.44 -8.86
N PRO A 12 -13.53 -2.29 -7.98
CA PRO A 12 -12.67 -1.12 -8.02
C PRO A 12 -11.89 -1.09 -9.36
N SER A 13 -12.02 0.01 -10.09
CA SER A 13 -11.27 0.25 -11.33
C SER A 13 -9.78 0.55 -11.09
N GLY A 14 -9.43 0.90 -9.86
CA GLY A 14 -8.12 1.40 -9.48
C GLY A 14 -7.94 2.91 -9.70
N GLU A 15 -8.84 3.59 -10.41
CA GLU A 15 -8.74 5.03 -10.67
C GLU A 15 -8.81 5.86 -9.39
N GLY A 16 -9.77 5.58 -8.52
CA GLY A 16 -9.89 6.25 -7.23
C GLY A 16 -8.69 6.03 -6.33
N ALA A 17 -8.13 4.81 -6.33
CA ALA A 17 -6.92 4.48 -5.62
C ALA A 17 -5.71 5.28 -6.15
N ALA A 18 -5.54 5.36 -7.48
CA ALA A 18 -4.48 6.14 -8.11
C ALA A 18 -4.60 7.63 -7.75
N ARG A 19 -5.78 8.22 -7.88
CA ARG A 19 -6.04 9.62 -7.49
C ARG A 19 -5.76 9.87 -6.02
N CYS A 20 -6.17 8.94 -5.15
CA CYS A 20 -5.94 9.02 -3.72
C CYS A 20 -4.44 9.06 -3.38
N MET A 21 -3.65 8.16 -3.97
CA MET A 21 -2.20 8.13 -3.83
C MET A 21 -1.52 9.39 -4.38
N LEU A 22 -1.93 9.87 -5.57
CA LEU A 22 -1.41 11.13 -6.16
C LEU A 22 -1.67 12.34 -5.25
N MET A 23 -2.86 12.42 -4.64
CA MET A 23 -3.16 13.48 -3.67
C MET A 23 -2.26 13.40 -2.43
N ALA A 24 -1.98 12.19 -1.94
CA ALA A 24 -1.15 11.97 -0.76
C ALA A 24 0.33 12.27 -1.02
N THR A 25 0.79 12.15 -2.27
CA THR A 25 2.20 12.32 -2.66
C THR A 25 2.50 13.66 -3.33
N LYS A 26 1.55 14.59 -3.40
CA LYS A 26 1.67 15.85 -4.15
C LYS A 26 2.98 16.62 -3.89
N ASP A 27 3.44 16.65 -2.65
CA ASP A 27 4.64 17.37 -2.23
C ASP A 27 5.73 16.41 -1.70
N ILE A 28 5.69 15.14 -2.13
CA ILE A 28 6.61 14.08 -1.73
C ILE A 28 7.49 13.73 -2.93
N GLU A 29 8.79 13.86 -2.74
CA GLU A 29 9.78 13.57 -3.79
C GLU A 29 9.86 12.06 -4.09
N LYS A 30 9.88 11.24 -3.02
CA LYS A 30 10.00 9.79 -3.14
C LYS A 30 9.24 9.09 -2.02
N VAL A 31 8.61 7.97 -2.37
CA VAL A 31 8.06 7.00 -1.42
C VAL A 31 8.94 5.76 -1.46
N ASP A 32 9.44 5.31 -0.31
CA ASP A 32 10.33 4.15 -0.22
C ASP A 32 9.56 2.84 -0.04
N TYR A 33 8.42 2.88 0.64
CA TYR A 33 7.63 1.72 1.00
C TYR A 33 6.12 1.99 0.97
N ILE A 34 5.35 1.00 0.53
CA ILE A 34 3.88 0.98 0.59
C ILE A 34 3.42 -0.22 1.40
N ASN A 35 2.69 0.04 2.49
CA ASN A 35 1.84 -0.96 3.13
C ASN A 35 0.51 -0.98 2.37
N ALA A 36 0.37 -1.97 1.49
CA ALA A 36 -0.76 -2.08 0.59
C ALA A 36 -2.04 -2.51 1.33
N HIS A 37 -3.19 -2.13 0.80
CA HIS A 37 -4.47 -2.64 1.28
C HIS A 37 -4.53 -4.16 1.16
N GLY A 38 -4.11 -4.74 0.03
CA GLY A 38 -3.78 -6.14 -0.22
C GLY A 38 -4.60 -7.15 0.60
N THR A 39 -5.84 -7.40 0.19
CA THR A 39 -6.79 -8.26 0.92
C THR A 39 -6.80 -9.70 0.43
N SER A 40 -5.92 -10.05 -0.50
CA SER A 40 -5.88 -11.34 -1.19
C SER A 40 -7.16 -11.62 -2.01
N THR A 41 -7.77 -10.57 -2.54
CA THR A 41 -8.87 -10.68 -3.49
C THR A 41 -8.35 -10.45 -4.91
N PRO A 42 -8.63 -11.37 -5.88
CA PRO A 42 -8.04 -11.27 -7.22
C PRO A 42 -8.31 -9.93 -7.92
N VAL A 43 -9.49 -9.37 -7.76
CA VAL A 43 -9.88 -8.10 -8.39
C VAL A 43 -9.27 -6.91 -7.65
N GLY A 44 -9.31 -6.92 -6.32
CA GLY A 44 -8.82 -5.81 -5.50
C GLY A 44 -7.32 -5.65 -5.60
N ASP A 45 -6.58 -6.73 -5.45
CA ASP A 45 -5.12 -6.71 -5.48
C ASP A 45 -4.58 -6.29 -6.86
N LYS A 46 -5.18 -6.80 -7.95
CA LYS A 46 -4.82 -6.37 -9.32
C LYS A 46 -5.09 -4.89 -9.57
N ALA A 47 -6.23 -4.39 -9.10
CA ALA A 47 -6.58 -2.98 -9.23
C ALA A 47 -5.60 -2.08 -8.45
N GLU A 48 -5.21 -2.49 -7.24
CA GLU A 48 -4.23 -1.76 -6.43
C GLU A 48 -2.84 -1.76 -7.07
N LEU A 49 -2.32 -2.92 -7.51
CA LEU A 49 -1.02 -3.03 -8.17
C LEU A 49 -0.98 -2.20 -9.45
N LYS A 50 -2.04 -2.22 -10.25
CA LYS A 50 -2.17 -1.36 -11.43
C LYS A 50 -2.11 0.12 -11.08
N ALA A 51 -2.83 0.54 -10.04
CA ALA A 51 -2.83 1.91 -9.56
C ALA A 51 -1.43 2.34 -9.07
N ILE A 52 -0.75 1.50 -8.30
CA ILE A 52 0.64 1.75 -7.85
C ILE A 52 1.57 1.91 -9.06
N LYS A 53 1.48 1.03 -10.04
CA LYS A 53 2.30 1.10 -11.27
C LYS A 53 2.05 2.38 -12.05
N GLU A 54 0.81 2.83 -12.14
CA GLU A 54 0.44 4.07 -12.80
C GLU A 54 1.00 5.30 -12.09
N VAL A 55 0.91 5.34 -10.76
CA VAL A 55 1.35 6.47 -9.94
C VAL A 55 2.88 6.58 -9.88
N PHE A 56 3.57 5.47 -9.61
CA PHE A 56 5.02 5.46 -9.36
C PHE A 56 5.87 5.13 -10.58
N LYS A 57 5.28 4.59 -11.66
CA LYS A 57 5.95 4.36 -12.96
C LYS A 57 7.25 3.55 -12.82
N ASN A 58 8.40 4.22 -12.98
CA ASN A 58 9.73 3.60 -12.96
C ASN A 58 10.37 3.57 -11.55
N GLU A 59 9.77 4.24 -10.57
CA GLU A 59 10.28 4.34 -9.19
C GLU A 59 9.33 3.66 -8.22
N ILE A 60 9.02 2.39 -8.49
CA ILE A 60 8.08 1.61 -7.69
C ILE A 60 8.70 1.32 -6.32
N PRO A 61 8.04 1.75 -5.21
CA PRO A 61 8.49 1.48 -3.85
C PRO A 61 8.54 -0.02 -3.53
N PHE A 62 9.16 -0.39 -2.42
CA PHE A 62 8.92 -1.70 -1.81
C PHE A 62 7.46 -1.81 -1.41
N ILE A 63 6.87 -2.99 -1.60
CA ILE A 63 5.45 -3.24 -1.34
C ILE A 63 5.30 -4.49 -0.48
N SER A 64 4.52 -4.39 0.58
CA SER A 64 3.98 -5.57 1.26
C SER A 64 2.60 -5.27 1.85
N SER A 65 1.87 -6.31 2.22
CA SER A 65 0.62 -6.18 2.97
C SER A 65 0.76 -6.87 4.33
N THR A 66 0.72 -6.08 5.39
CA THR A 66 0.75 -6.62 6.76
C THR A 66 -0.49 -7.43 7.12
N LYS A 67 -1.56 -7.36 6.33
CA LYS A 67 -2.74 -8.22 6.47
C LYS A 67 -2.42 -9.71 6.29
N SER A 68 -1.38 -10.04 5.54
CA SER A 68 -0.91 -11.42 5.40
C SER A 68 -0.47 -12.04 6.74
N LEU A 69 -0.05 -11.20 7.69
CA LEU A 69 0.39 -11.58 9.03
C LEU A 69 -0.70 -11.41 10.09
N SER A 70 -1.47 -10.32 10.02
CA SER A 70 -2.42 -9.91 11.07
C SER A 70 -3.88 -10.25 10.75
N GLY A 71 -4.20 -10.54 9.49
CA GLY A 71 -5.57 -10.59 9.00
C GLY A 71 -6.19 -9.20 8.81
N HIS A 72 -7.42 -9.17 8.33
CA HIS A 72 -8.15 -7.94 8.05
C HIS A 72 -9.04 -7.54 9.23
N SER A 73 -8.65 -6.51 9.96
CA SER A 73 -9.37 -5.99 11.15
C SER A 73 -10.48 -4.98 10.80
N LEU A 74 -11.00 -5.02 9.58
CA LEU A 74 -12.13 -4.20 9.11
C LEU A 74 -11.92 -2.70 9.36
N GLY A 75 -12.81 -2.05 10.13
CA GLY A 75 -12.74 -0.62 10.40
C GLY A 75 -11.49 -0.16 11.16
N ALA A 76 -10.79 -1.06 11.84
CA ALA A 76 -9.54 -0.77 12.53
C ALA A 76 -8.28 -1.00 11.66
N ALA A 77 -8.42 -1.57 10.45
CA ALA A 77 -7.30 -1.97 9.60
C ALA A 77 -6.35 -0.81 9.30
N GLY A 78 -6.86 0.34 8.91
CA GLY A 78 -6.03 1.50 8.58
C GLY A 78 -5.19 2.01 9.73
N VAL A 79 -5.71 1.95 10.97
CA VAL A 79 -4.97 2.33 12.18
C VAL A 79 -3.88 1.30 12.47
N HIS A 80 -4.20 0.00 12.43
CA HIS A 80 -3.22 -1.07 12.64
C HIS A 80 -2.07 -0.98 11.63
N GLU A 81 -2.38 -0.82 10.36
CA GLU A 81 -1.39 -0.72 9.29
C GLU A 81 -0.52 0.54 9.41
N SER A 82 -1.09 1.65 9.86
CA SER A 82 -0.34 2.86 10.18
C SER A 82 0.66 2.62 11.32
N ILE A 83 0.23 1.94 12.39
CA ILE A 83 1.11 1.60 13.52
C ILE A 83 2.22 0.66 13.06
N TYR A 84 1.91 -0.39 12.29
CA TYR A 84 2.92 -1.32 11.76
C TYR A 84 3.93 -0.60 10.87
N THR A 85 3.46 0.29 10.00
CA THR A 85 4.32 1.10 9.14
C THR A 85 5.28 1.96 9.97
N LEU A 86 4.79 2.64 11.00
CA LEU A 86 5.63 3.45 11.90
C LEU A 86 6.62 2.60 12.69
N LEU A 87 6.22 1.40 13.15
CA LEU A 87 7.13 0.46 13.82
C LEU A 87 8.25 0.00 12.89
N MET A 88 7.93 -0.34 11.64
CA MET A 88 8.92 -0.71 10.63
C MET A 88 9.89 0.44 10.36
N MET A 89 9.39 1.66 10.18
CA MET A 89 10.23 2.84 10.01
C MET A 89 11.18 3.05 11.21
N ASN A 90 10.66 2.96 12.44
CA ASN A 90 11.45 3.23 13.64
C ASN A 90 12.53 2.16 13.90
N ASN A 91 12.29 0.94 13.47
CA ASN A 91 13.20 -0.20 13.69
C ASN A 91 14.00 -0.58 12.45
N ASN A 92 13.92 0.19 11.36
CA ASN A 92 14.68 0.01 10.12
C ASN A 92 14.55 -1.39 9.53
N PHE A 93 13.34 -1.90 9.41
CA PHE A 93 13.04 -3.11 8.68
C PHE A 93 11.72 -2.98 7.93
N LEU A 94 11.52 -3.81 6.92
CA LEU A 94 10.24 -4.00 6.24
C LEU A 94 9.84 -5.46 6.34
N SER A 95 8.57 -5.69 6.73
CA SER A 95 8.02 -7.04 6.75
C SER A 95 7.65 -7.49 5.35
N GLU A 96 7.66 -8.79 5.15
CA GLU A 96 7.14 -9.44 3.96
C GLU A 96 5.61 -9.44 3.92
N SER A 97 5.07 -9.71 2.72
CA SER A 97 3.77 -10.33 2.57
C SER A 97 3.95 -11.83 2.78
N ALA A 98 3.45 -12.36 3.90
CA ALA A 98 3.62 -13.76 4.24
C ALA A 98 2.76 -14.69 3.37
N ASN A 99 3.15 -15.97 3.32
CA ASN A 99 2.42 -17.05 2.63
C ASN A 99 2.27 -16.84 1.10
N ILE A 100 3.20 -16.15 0.47
CA ILE A 100 3.29 -16.07 -0.98
C ILE A 100 4.20 -17.20 -1.44
N GLU A 101 3.63 -18.21 -2.11
CA GLU A 101 4.37 -19.30 -2.74
C GLU A 101 4.79 -18.92 -4.17
N GLU A 102 3.91 -18.22 -4.89
CA GLU A 102 4.14 -17.74 -6.25
C GLU A 102 3.49 -16.36 -6.43
N LEU A 103 4.19 -15.46 -7.11
CA LEU A 103 3.65 -14.14 -7.45
C LEU A 103 2.75 -14.25 -8.69
N ASP A 104 1.60 -13.59 -8.64
CA ASP A 104 0.71 -13.43 -9.80
C ASP A 104 1.47 -12.70 -10.94
N GLU A 105 1.12 -13.00 -12.19
CA GLU A 105 1.71 -12.35 -13.37
C GLU A 105 1.56 -10.82 -13.33
N ASP A 106 0.49 -10.31 -12.78
CA ASP A 106 0.27 -8.86 -12.62
C ASP A 106 1.24 -8.19 -11.65
N ALA A 107 1.90 -8.98 -10.80
CA ALA A 107 2.96 -8.53 -9.89
C ALA A 107 4.35 -8.43 -10.54
N ASN A 108 4.48 -8.85 -11.80
CA ASN A 108 5.75 -8.78 -12.53
C ASN A 108 6.26 -7.35 -12.66
N GLY A 109 7.51 -7.14 -12.22
CA GLY A 109 8.15 -5.82 -12.20
C GLY A 109 7.76 -4.94 -11.01
N MET A 110 6.99 -5.49 -10.05
CA MET A 110 6.68 -4.84 -8.79
C MET A 110 7.67 -5.29 -7.71
N ASN A 111 8.02 -4.39 -6.79
CA ASN A 111 8.95 -4.69 -5.67
C ASN A 111 8.21 -5.30 -4.47
N ILE A 112 7.49 -6.41 -4.69
CA ILE A 112 6.75 -7.09 -3.63
C ILE A 112 7.73 -7.86 -2.75
N LEU A 113 7.69 -7.58 -1.45
CA LEU A 113 8.54 -8.25 -0.46
C LEU A 113 7.94 -9.61 -0.11
N THR A 114 8.68 -10.68 -0.38
CA THR A 114 8.36 -12.07 0.00
C THR A 114 9.19 -12.56 1.18
N SER A 115 10.11 -11.73 1.66
CA SER A 115 10.89 -11.93 2.86
C SER A 115 11.16 -10.60 3.54
N ARG A 116 11.35 -10.61 4.86
CA ARG A 116 11.77 -9.43 5.62
C ARG A 116 13.11 -8.92 5.10
N ILE A 117 13.22 -7.60 5.00
CA ILE A 117 14.47 -6.91 4.72
C ILE A 117 14.77 -5.90 5.82
N ASP A 118 16.05 -5.73 6.14
CA ASP A 118 16.54 -4.69 7.05
C ASP A 118 16.97 -3.49 6.20
N GLU A 119 16.11 -2.48 6.15
CA GLU A 119 16.27 -1.29 5.32
C GLU A 119 15.77 -0.07 6.07
N GLN A 120 16.57 1.00 6.03
CA GLN A 120 16.13 2.30 6.53
C GLN A 120 15.32 3.02 5.45
N ILE A 121 14.07 3.33 5.77
CA ILE A 121 13.20 4.09 4.89
C ILE A 121 12.86 5.44 5.54
N ASN A 122 12.72 6.48 4.71
CA ASN A 122 12.42 7.83 5.16
C ASN A 122 10.96 8.20 4.93
N THR A 123 10.35 7.65 3.89
CA THR A 123 8.96 7.94 3.53
C THR A 123 8.21 6.63 3.25
N ALA A 124 7.11 6.44 3.94
CA ALA A 124 6.24 5.28 3.76
C ALA A 124 4.79 5.72 3.50
N MET A 125 4.07 4.90 2.76
CA MET A 125 2.63 5.07 2.49
C MET A 125 1.87 3.88 3.08
N SER A 126 0.68 4.14 3.61
CA SER A 126 -0.30 3.12 3.99
C SER A 126 -1.58 3.35 3.23
N ASN A 127 -2.06 2.33 2.52
CA ASN A 127 -3.28 2.37 1.72
C ASN A 127 -4.43 1.62 2.40
N SER A 128 -5.60 2.23 2.39
CA SER A 128 -6.86 1.62 2.82
C SER A 128 -7.94 1.89 1.77
N PHE A 129 -8.37 0.85 1.08
CA PHE A 129 -9.38 0.91 0.02
C PHE A 129 -10.59 0.09 0.45
N GLY A 130 -11.59 0.75 0.98
CA GLY A 130 -12.74 0.13 1.63
C GLY A 130 -13.91 -0.17 0.69
N PHE A 131 -14.77 -1.07 1.13
CA PHE A 131 -16.07 -1.27 0.50
C PHE A 131 -16.87 0.05 0.42
N GLY A 132 -17.66 0.20 -0.63
CA GLY A 132 -18.36 1.45 -0.89
C GLY A 132 -17.51 2.49 -1.62
N GLY A 133 -16.31 2.10 -2.07
CA GLY A 133 -15.43 2.93 -2.88
C GLY A 133 -14.69 4.02 -2.10
N THR A 134 -14.67 3.98 -0.78
CA THR A 134 -13.89 4.94 0.01
C THR A 134 -12.43 4.54 0.03
N ASN A 135 -11.57 5.39 -0.52
CA ASN A 135 -10.13 5.20 -0.57
C ASN A 135 -9.42 6.22 0.32
N ALA A 136 -8.41 5.78 1.05
CA ALA A 136 -7.54 6.63 1.84
C ALA A 136 -6.09 6.20 1.69
N SER A 137 -5.19 7.16 1.51
CA SER A 137 -3.73 6.98 1.51
C SER A 137 -3.10 7.95 2.50
N LEU A 138 -2.33 7.42 3.44
CA LEU A 138 -1.56 8.18 4.40
C LEU A 138 -0.08 8.08 4.06
N VAL A 139 0.64 9.21 4.12
CA VAL A 139 2.09 9.25 3.95
C VAL A 139 2.72 9.66 5.27
N PHE A 140 3.71 8.89 5.69
CA PHE A 140 4.55 9.15 6.86
C PHE A 140 5.95 9.46 6.40
N ARG A 141 6.56 10.50 6.95
CA ARG A 141 7.94 10.88 6.67
C ARG A 141 8.70 11.07 7.97
N ARG A 142 9.98 10.63 8.01
CA ARG A 142 10.86 10.95 9.12
C ARG A 142 10.99 12.46 9.24
N TYR A 143 10.88 12.94 10.46
CA TYR A 143 11.17 14.32 10.75
C TYR A 143 12.68 14.49 10.89
N GLU A 144 13.24 15.38 10.09
CA GLU A 144 14.63 15.85 10.23
C GLU A 144 14.59 17.17 10.98
N SER A 145 15.17 17.17 12.18
CA SER A 145 15.28 18.36 13.04
C SER A 145 16.47 19.22 12.65
#